data_1bbdc475e641360cb75bfe71cfbca372
#
_entry.id   1bbdc475e641360cb75bfe71cfbca372
#
_cell.length_a   1.000
_cell.length_b   1.000
_cell.length_c   1.000
_cell.angle_alpha   90.00
_cell.angle_beta   90.00
_cell.angle_gamma   90.00
#
_symmetry.space_group_name_H-M   'P 1'
#
loop_
_entity.id
_entity.type
_entity.pdbx_description
1 polymer ?
#
loop_
_entity_poly.entity_id
_entity_poly.type
_entity_poly.pdbx_seq_one_letter_code
_entity_poly.pdbx_strand_id
1 'polypeptide(L)'
;MKLSSILSLCIFAISTAHAAENLRADSTILLDENGVHNLRIQTEEAEERDFETTVFAIGRIEEIPASRSVLSSRIAGRVIDLKAFVGDTVESGDVLATVESRQPGDPPPSVSLKAPQAGLVVASHVRVGQPVEPSAELLDISDRSKLWAVAKIPEKEAAQTDIGTVAYIHIPALGDERIEAKLTRFGVEADRQAGTVEGIFELDNAAGKLRPGMRAEFSIVLETKP
;
A
#
# COMPACT_ATOMS: atom_id res chain seq x y z
N MET A 1 -6.35 -31.36 -88.09
CA MET A 1 -5.22 -31.62 -87.18
C MET A 1 -5.19 -30.59 -86.08
N LYS A 2 -5.23 -30.97 -84.78
CA LYS A 2 -5.01 -30.20 -83.57
C LYS A 2 -6.20 -29.41 -83.05
N LEU A 3 -7.13 -30.14 -82.42
CA LEU A 3 -8.14 -29.60 -81.49
C LEU A 3 -8.29 -30.56 -80.30
N SER A 4 -7.18 -30.90 -79.62
CA SER A 4 -7.17 -31.92 -78.56
C SER A 4 -6.29 -31.58 -77.38
N SER A 5 -5.90 -30.33 -77.17
CA SER A 5 -4.90 -29.98 -76.12
C SER A 5 -5.33 -28.90 -75.11
N ILE A 6 -6.60 -28.46 -75.12
CA ILE A 6 -7.07 -27.39 -74.22
C ILE A 6 -8.02 -27.89 -73.10
N LEU A 7 -8.45 -29.17 -73.17
CA LEU A 7 -9.42 -29.73 -72.20
C LEU A 7 -8.80 -30.38 -70.95
N SER A 8 -7.47 -30.43 -70.86
CA SER A 8 -6.80 -31.15 -69.72
C SER A 8 -6.32 -30.23 -68.58
N LEU A 9 -6.46 -28.89 -68.70
CA LEU A 9 -5.91 -27.95 -67.71
C LEU A 9 -6.98 -27.35 -66.72
N CYS A 10 -8.25 -27.65 -66.95
CA CYS A 10 -9.32 -27.10 -66.06
C CYS A 10 -9.80 -28.04 -64.94
N ILE A 11 -9.29 -29.28 -64.85
CA ILE A 11 -9.77 -30.25 -63.82
C ILE A 11 -8.90 -30.26 -62.55
N PHE A 12 -7.76 -29.55 -62.51
CA PHE A 12 -6.86 -29.58 -61.37
C PHE A 12 -7.03 -28.42 -60.34
N ALA A 13 -7.94 -27.48 -60.59
CA ALA A 13 -8.14 -26.27 -59.74
C ALA A 13 -9.32 -26.34 -58.75
N ILE A 14 -10.05 -27.46 -58.68
CA ILE A 14 -11.26 -27.55 -57.80
C ILE A 14 -11.02 -28.41 -56.55
N SER A 15 -9.82 -29.02 -56.38
CA SER A 15 -9.59 -29.98 -55.31
C SER A 15 -8.98 -29.41 -54.04
N THR A 16 -8.71 -28.11 -53.93
CA THR A 16 -8.05 -27.51 -52.75
C THR A 16 -8.97 -26.71 -51.82
N ALA A 17 -10.26 -26.58 -52.14
CA ALA A 17 -11.20 -25.79 -51.32
C ALA A 17 -11.95 -26.62 -50.23
N HIS A 18 -11.82 -27.95 -50.22
CA HIS A 18 -12.54 -28.80 -49.25
C HIS A 18 -11.71 -29.27 -48.05
N ALA A 19 -10.43 -28.94 -47.98
CA ALA A 19 -9.57 -29.37 -46.87
C ALA A 19 -9.60 -28.44 -45.63
N ALA A 20 -10.15 -27.25 -45.73
CA ALA A 20 -10.16 -26.30 -44.63
C ALA A 20 -11.43 -26.37 -43.73
N GLU A 21 -12.49 -27.03 -44.21
CA GLU A 21 -13.78 -27.10 -43.51
C GLU A 21 -13.86 -28.33 -42.58
N ASN A 22 -13.11 -29.36 -42.82
CA ASN A 22 -13.12 -30.60 -42.01
C ASN A 22 -12.28 -30.55 -40.74
N LEU A 23 -11.36 -29.60 -40.59
CA LEU A 23 -10.53 -29.47 -39.38
C LEU A 23 -11.28 -28.81 -38.20
N ARG A 24 -12.40 -28.14 -38.45
CA ARG A 24 -13.24 -27.56 -37.41
C ARG A 24 -14.32 -28.50 -36.88
N ALA A 25 -14.72 -29.46 -37.65
CA ALA A 25 -15.77 -30.44 -37.27
C ALA A 25 -15.27 -31.48 -36.26
N ASP A 26 -13.97 -31.89 -36.34
CA ASP A 26 -13.41 -32.89 -35.45
C ASP A 26 -13.06 -32.39 -34.03
N SER A 27 -13.09 -31.08 -33.80
CA SER A 27 -12.85 -30.47 -32.48
C SER A 27 -14.12 -29.96 -31.77
N THR A 28 -15.30 -30.14 -32.41
CA THR A 28 -16.57 -29.70 -31.83
C THR A 28 -17.29 -30.89 -31.19
N ILE A 29 -17.48 -30.82 -29.91
CA ILE A 29 -18.28 -31.77 -29.14
C ILE A 29 -19.67 -31.18 -28.95
N LEU A 30 -20.69 -31.83 -29.54
CA LEU A 30 -22.09 -31.48 -29.28
C LEU A 30 -22.58 -32.21 -28.03
N LEU A 31 -22.93 -31.43 -27.03
CA LEU A 31 -23.50 -31.97 -25.77
C LEU A 31 -25.00 -31.72 -25.79
N ASP A 32 -25.75 -32.74 -25.41
CA ASP A 32 -27.16 -32.60 -25.08
C ASP A 32 -27.34 -32.05 -23.64
N GLU A 33 -28.56 -31.71 -23.23
CA GLU A 33 -28.88 -31.20 -21.89
C GLU A 33 -28.39 -32.12 -20.77
N ASN A 34 -28.43 -33.45 -20.96
CA ASN A 34 -27.94 -34.42 -20.00
C ASN A 34 -26.38 -34.38 -19.92
N GLY A 35 -25.73 -34.21 -21.04
CA GLY A 35 -24.26 -34.04 -21.10
C GLY A 35 -23.80 -32.78 -20.36
N VAL A 36 -24.45 -31.66 -20.58
CA VAL A 36 -24.20 -30.40 -19.88
C VAL A 36 -24.40 -30.54 -18.37
N HIS A 37 -25.53 -31.19 -17.95
CA HIS A 37 -25.81 -31.40 -16.55
C HIS A 37 -24.84 -32.37 -15.86
N ASN A 38 -24.48 -33.47 -16.50
CA ASN A 38 -23.57 -34.47 -15.95
C ASN A 38 -22.12 -33.93 -15.82
N LEU A 39 -21.70 -33.07 -16.74
CA LEU A 39 -20.41 -32.41 -16.71
C LEU A 39 -20.40 -31.14 -15.83
N ARG A 40 -21.55 -30.76 -15.28
CA ARG A 40 -21.74 -29.55 -14.46
C ARG A 40 -21.19 -28.29 -15.15
N ILE A 41 -21.44 -28.17 -16.45
CA ILE A 41 -21.00 -27.01 -17.22
C ILE A 41 -21.88 -25.83 -16.81
N GLN A 42 -21.23 -24.77 -16.34
CA GLN A 42 -21.87 -23.47 -16.10
C GLN A 42 -21.40 -22.52 -17.20
N THR A 43 -22.34 -21.84 -17.81
CA THR A 43 -22.06 -20.81 -18.81
C THR A 43 -22.44 -19.45 -18.23
N GLU A 44 -21.60 -18.46 -18.46
CA GLU A 44 -21.87 -17.07 -18.12
C GLU A 44 -21.89 -16.25 -19.42
N GLU A 45 -22.77 -15.28 -19.48
CA GLU A 45 -22.83 -14.38 -20.64
C GLU A 45 -21.57 -13.50 -20.66
N ALA A 46 -20.92 -13.44 -21.81
CA ALA A 46 -19.72 -12.60 -21.96
C ALA A 46 -20.16 -11.13 -22.03
N GLU A 47 -19.75 -10.35 -21.07
CA GLU A 47 -19.96 -8.92 -21.03
C GLU A 47 -18.64 -8.20 -21.37
N GLU A 48 -18.75 -7.11 -22.11
CA GLU A 48 -17.64 -6.22 -22.36
C GLU A 48 -17.37 -5.39 -21.10
N ARG A 49 -16.18 -5.52 -20.53
CA ARG A 49 -15.76 -4.81 -19.31
C ARG A 49 -14.41 -4.19 -19.52
N ASP A 50 -14.22 -3.02 -18.91
CA ASP A 50 -12.89 -2.42 -18.80
C ASP A 50 -11.93 -3.40 -18.11
N PHE A 51 -10.80 -3.62 -18.75
CA PHE A 51 -9.73 -4.48 -18.21
C PHE A 51 -8.56 -3.64 -17.74
N GLU A 52 -8.25 -3.73 -16.45
CA GLU A 52 -7.11 -3.05 -15.86
C GLU A 52 -5.87 -3.95 -15.90
N THR A 53 -4.81 -3.45 -16.53
CA THR A 53 -3.48 -4.06 -16.42
C THR A 53 -2.83 -3.55 -15.14
N THR A 54 -2.57 -4.43 -14.19
CA THR A 54 -1.97 -4.06 -12.91
C THR A 54 -0.60 -4.68 -12.71
N VAL A 55 0.27 -3.99 -11.99
CA VAL A 55 1.51 -4.54 -11.44
C VAL A 55 1.33 -4.84 -9.96
N PHE A 56 1.78 -6.02 -9.56
CA PHE A 56 1.80 -6.42 -8.17
C PHE A 56 3.08 -5.92 -7.50
N ALA A 57 2.93 -5.28 -6.33
CA ALA A 57 4.04 -4.88 -5.48
C ALA A 57 3.74 -5.24 -4.02
N ILE A 58 4.79 -5.45 -3.25
CA ILE A 58 4.69 -5.65 -1.80
C ILE A 58 5.27 -4.44 -1.09
N GLY A 59 4.79 -4.20 0.13
CA GLY A 59 5.29 -3.09 0.90
C GLY A 59 4.81 -3.12 2.34
N ARG A 60 4.82 -1.96 2.99
CA ARG A 60 4.46 -1.80 4.40
C ARG A 60 3.75 -0.50 4.66
N ILE A 61 3.02 -0.48 5.76
CA ILE A 61 2.48 0.75 6.33
C ILE A 61 3.58 1.41 7.15
N GLU A 62 3.78 2.71 6.96
CA GLU A 62 4.82 3.49 7.62
C GLU A 62 4.25 4.77 8.23
N GLU A 63 4.90 5.30 9.23
CA GLU A 63 4.58 6.61 9.78
C GLU A 63 5.00 7.71 8.79
N ILE A 64 4.19 8.76 8.73
CA ILE A 64 4.59 9.98 8.05
C ILE A 64 5.65 10.68 8.93
N PRO A 65 6.89 10.90 8.47
CA PRO A 65 7.95 11.45 9.31
C PRO A 65 7.58 12.80 9.95
N ALA A 66 6.82 13.63 9.24
CA ALA A 66 6.36 14.93 9.73
C ALA A 66 5.28 14.84 10.83
N SER A 67 4.65 13.66 11.01
CA SER A 67 3.61 13.43 12.02
C SER A 67 4.19 13.01 13.37
N ARG A 68 5.51 12.91 13.50
CA ARG A 68 6.20 12.56 14.75
C ARG A 68 6.77 13.82 15.40
N SER A 69 6.57 13.95 16.69
CA SER A 69 7.16 15.00 17.50
C SER A 69 7.81 14.42 18.77
N VAL A 70 8.84 15.10 19.24
CA VAL A 70 9.59 14.70 20.43
C VAL A 70 9.39 15.76 21.50
N LEU A 71 8.91 15.34 22.67
CA LEU A 71 8.89 16.17 23.87
C LEU A 71 10.25 16.11 24.55
N SER A 72 10.96 17.22 24.63
CA SER A 72 12.28 17.31 25.25
C SER A 72 12.29 18.26 26.44
N SER A 73 13.23 18.03 27.38
CA SER A 73 13.45 18.96 28.50
C SER A 73 14.12 20.24 28.03
N ARG A 74 13.63 21.38 28.56
CA ARG A 74 14.24 22.69 28.33
C ARG A 74 15.26 23.08 29.40
N ILE A 75 15.26 22.38 30.54
CA ILE A 75 16.08 22.70 31.70
C ILE A 75 16.80 21.42 32.22
N ALA A 76 17.92 21.64 32.88
CA ALA A 76 18.55 20.62 33.71
C ALA A 76 17.75 20.43 35.00
N GLY A 77 17.43 19.18 35.33
CA GLY A 77 16.57 18.93 36.47
C GLY A 77 16.32 17.46 36.75
N ARG A 78 15.20 17.18 37.42
CA ARG A 78 14.70 15.85 37.70
C ARG A 78 13.23 15.77 37.31
N VAL A 79 12.83 14.69 36.67
CA VAL A 79 11.42 14.41 36.39
C VAL A 79 10.71 14.10 37.72
N ILE A 80 9.78 14.95 38.14
CA ILE A 80 9.01 14.76 39.37
C ILE A 80 7.63 14.17 39.11
N ASP A 81 7.10 14.35 37.91
CA ASP A 81 5.79 13.83 37.52
C ASP A 81 5.78 13.42 36.04
N LEU A 82 5.09 12.33 35.71
CA LEU A 82 4.90 11.83 34.36
C LEU A 82 3.43 11.39 34.24
N LYS A 83 2.66 12.11 33.44
CA LYS A 83 1.21 11.95 33.31
C LYS A 83 0.78 11.14 32.10
N ALA A 84 1.68 10.90 31.15
CA ALA A 84 1.40 10.14 29.96
C ALA A 84 2.37 8.98 29.80
N PHE A 85 1.83 7.84 29.36
CA PHE A 85 2.56 6.58 29.18
C PHE A 85 2.44 6.11 27.74
N VAL A 86 3.31 5.19 27.34
CA VAL A 86 3.25 4.59 26.00
C VAL A 86 1.90 3.90 25.80
N GLY A 87 1.20 4.31 24.73
CA GLY A 87 -0.16 3.86 24.40
C GLY A 87 -1.25 4.87 24.72
N ASP A 88 -0.96 5.94 25.48
CA ASP A 88 -1.94 6.99 25.76
C ASP A 88 -2.10 7.93 24.57
N THR A 89 -3.34 8.37 24.35
CA THR A 89 -3.65 9.44 23.41
C THR A 89 -3.66 10.77 24.14
N VAL A 90 -2.99 11.77 23.57
CA VAL A 90 -2.85 13.10 24.15
C VAL A 90 -3.30 14.19 23.18
N GLU A 91 -3.78 15.30 23.72
CA GLU A 91 -4.13 16.48 22.94
C GLU A 91 -2.98 17.52 22.95
N SER A 92 -2.93 18.37 21.93
CA SER A 92 -1.95 19.45 21.89
C SER A 92 -2.14 20.39 23.09
N GLY A 93 -1.07 20.62 23.85
CA GLY A 93 -1.07 21.45 25.04
C GLY A 93 -1.27 20.70 26.36
N ASP A 94 -1.59 19.41 26.36
CA ASP A 94 -1.68 18.59 27.56
C ASP A 94 -0.35 18.57 28.31
N VAL A 95 -0.41 18.64 29.64
CA VAL A 95 0.79 18.52 30.48
C VAL A 95 1.15 17.04 30.62
N LEU A 96 2.29 16.65 30.05
CA LEU A 96 2.73 15.25 30.01
C LEU A 96 3.80 14.93 31.05
N ALA A 97 4.65 15.88 31.38
CA ALA A 97 5.72 15.70 32.37
C ALA A 97 5.98 17.01 33.13
N THR A 98 6.51 16.89 34.34
CA THR A 98 7.00 18.04 35.12
C THR A 98 8.45 17.78 35.50
N VAL A 99 9.30 18.75 35.23
CA VAL A 99 10.73 18.73 35.57
C VAL A 99 11.01 19.80 36.62
N GLU A 100 11.55 19.37 37.75
CA GLU A 100 12.05 20.24 38.80
C GLU A 100 13.48 20.66 38.48
N SER A 101 13.75 21.98 38.53
CA SER A 101 15.06 22.54 38.24
C SER A 101 16.10 22.17 39.30
N ARG A 102 17.37 22.07 38.94
CA ARG A 102 18.50 22.00 39.88
C ARG A 102 18.80 23.35 40.54
N GLN A 103 18.17 24.43 40.15
CA GLN A 103 18.36 25.72 40.77
C GLN A 103 17.78 25.74 42.18
N PRO A 104 18.51 26.35 43.16
CA PRO A 104 18.01 26.43 44.50
C PRO A 104 16.74 27.28 44.59
N GLY A 105 15.81 26.87 45.41
CA GLY A 105 14.54 27.55 45.69
C GLY A 105 13.74 26.77 46.73
N ASP A 106 12.78 27.40 47.39
CA ASP A 106 11.85 26.78 48.34
C ASP A 106 10.43 27.22 48.04
N PRO A 107 9.62 26.43 47.28
CA PRO A 107 10.02 25.18 46.61
C PRO A 107 10.94 25.44 45.38
N PRO A 108 11.70 24.42 44.93
CA PRO A 108 12.50 24.53 43.70
C PRO A 108 11.62 24.86 42.49
N PRO A 109 12.12 25.68 41.53
CA PRO A 109 11.37 25.98 40.33
C PRO A 109 11.06 24.70 39.52
N SER A 110 9.85 24.59 39.00
CA SER A 110 9.47 23.45 38.13
C SER A 110 8.87 23.95 36.84
N VAL A 111 9.05 23.14 35.76
CA VAL A 111 8.53 23.40 34.43
C VAL A 111 7.63 22.25 34.00
N SER A 112 6.37 22.59 33.69
CA SER A 112 5.46 21.64 33.06
C SER A 112 5.70 21.60 31.56
N LEU A 113 5.97 20.40 31.05
CA LEU A 113 6.20 20.14 29.64
C LEU A 113 4.91 19.66 29.00
N LYS A 114 4.53 20.32 27.91
CA LYS A 114 3.24 20.13 27.24
C LYS A 114 3.46 19.42 25.89
N ALA A 115 2.45 18.63 25.50
CA ALA A 115 2.42 18.00 24.19
C ALA A 115 2.49 19.05 23.06
N PRO A 116 3.45 18.96 22.14
CA PRO A 116 3.55 19.87 21.01
C PRO A 116 2.44 19.69 19.97
N GLN A 117 1.88 18.50 19.88
CA GLN A 117 0.77 18.13 18.99
C GLN A 117 -0.09 17.05 19.62
N ALA A 118 -1.30 16.84 19.08
CA ALA A 118 -2.13 15.70 19.42
C ALA A 118 -1.56 14.41 18.81
N GLY A 119 -1.79 13.26 19.45
CA GLY A 119 -1.35 11.97 18.94
C GLY A 119 -1.22 10.91 20.00
N LEU A 120 -0.63 9.79 19.61
CA LEU A 120 -0.33 8.64 20.46
C LEU A 120 1.09 8.76 21.02
N VAL A 121 1.28 8.54 22.31
CA VAL A 121 2.60 8.39 22.92
C VAL A 121 3.19 7.05 22.49
N VAL A 122 4.23 7.07 21.66
CA VAL A 122 4.81 5.86 21.05
C VAL A 122 6.08 5.40 21.72
N ALA A 123 6.78 6.28 22.43
CA ALA A 123 7.94 5.93 23.23
C ALA A 123 8.06 6.82 24.49
N SER A 124 8.64 6.27 25.54
CA SER A 124 9.04 6.99 26.75
C SER A 124 10.48 6.68 27.07
N HIS A 125 11.30 7.73 27.15
CA HIS A 125 12.76 7.64 27.38
C HIS A 125 13.14 7.97 28.81
N VAL A 126 12.15 8.32 29.66
CA VAL A 126 12.37 8.76 31.05
C VAL A 126 11.43 8.09 32.03
N ARG A 127 11.81 8.16 33.29
CA ARG A 127 11.03 7.69 34.44
C ARG A 127 10.97 8.79 35.51
N VAL A 128 9.94 8.75 36.34
CA VAL A 128 9.85 9.64 37.51
C VAL A 128 11.08 9.44 38.38
N GLY A 129 11.68 10.54 38.86
CA GLY A 129 12.91 10.55 39.64
C GLY A 129 14.20 10.60 38.81
N GLN A 130 14.14 10.41 37.52
CA GLN A 130 15.31 10.44 36.63
C GLN A 130 15.86 11.85 36.45
N PRO A 131 17.20 12.06 36.55
CA PRO A 131 17.82 13.31 36.17
C PRO A 131 17.80 13.49 34.66
N VAL A 132 17.56 14.72 34.21
CA VAL A 132 17.52 15.10 32.79
C VAL A 132 18.35 16.36 32.56
N GLU A 133 18.95 16.45 31.37
CA GLU A 133 19.67 17.62 30.90
C GLU A 133 18.83 18.37 29.85
N PRO A 134 19.16 19.62 29.51
CA PRO A 134 18.52 20.32 28.40
C PRO A 134 18.63 19.54 27.10
N SER A 135 17.55 19.50 26.34
CA SER A 135 17.42 18.71 25.09
C SER A 135 17.31 17.19 25.25
N ALA A 136 17.30 16.67 26.50
CA ALA A 136 16.99 15.25 26.71
C ALA A 136 15.58 14.94 26.22
N GLU A 137 15.46 13.92 25.38
CA GLU A 137 14.19 13.40 24.86
C GLU A 137 13.45 12.70 26.01
N LEU A 138 12.16 13.01 26.18
CA LEU A 138 11.32 12.46 27.22
C LEU A 138 10.27 11.52 26.68
N LEU A 139 9.47 12.00 25.73
CA LEU A 139 8.38 11.25 25.11
C LEU A 139 8.36 11.50 23.59
N ASP A 140 8.05 10.46 22.85
CA ASP A 140 7.73 10.57 21.41
C ASP A 140 6.21 10.51 21.22
N ILE A 141 5.68 11.44 20.46
CA ILE A 141 4.27 11.53 20.12
C ILE A 141 4.12 11.43 18.61
N SER A 142 3.22 10.56 18.16
CA SER A 142 2.94 10.34 16.75
C SER A 142 1.47 10.55 16.44
N ASP A 143 1.17 11.47 15.53
CA ASP A 143 -0.16 11.56 14.92
C ASP A 143 -0.28 10.47 13.85
N ARG A 144 -1.17 9.51 14.09
CA ARG A 144 -1.42 8.36 13.22
C ARG A 144 -2.77 8.44 12.52
N SER A 145 -3.36 9.63 12.45
CA SER A 145 -4.61 9.86 11.70
C SER A 145 -4.45 9.55 10.21
N LYS A 146 -3.24 9.73 9.69
CA LYS A 146 -2.81 9.36 8.36
C LYS A 146 -1.51 8.57 8.42
N LEU A 147 -1.37 7.62 7.52
CA LEU A 147 -0.17 6.79 7.38
C LEU A 147 0.21 6.67 5.91
N TRP A 148 1.45 6.31 5.66
CA TRP A 148 1.91 5.96 4.33
C TRP A 148 1.83 4.45 4.12
N ALA A 149 1.34 4.06 2.96
CA ALA A 149 1.55 2.73 2.43
C ALA A 149 2.68 2.83 1.41
N VAL A 150 3.81 2.21 1.71
CA VAL A 150 5.03 2.28 0.89
C VAL A 150 5.17 0.98 0.12
N ALA A 151 5.00 1.04 -1.20
CA ALA A 151 5.14 -0.08 -2.12
C ALA A 151 6.54 -0.14 -2.70
N LYS A 152 7.13 -1.33 -2.82
CA LYS A 152 8.37 -1.56 -3.56
C LYS A 152 8.03 -1.95 -5.00
N ILE A 153 8.06 -0.97 -5.90
CA ILE A 153 7.68 -1.10 -7.30
C ILE A 153 8.96 -1.42 -8.10
N PRO A 154 8.98 -2.49 -8.92
CA PRO A 154 10.15 -2.77 -9.75
C PRO A 154 10.43 -1.59 -10.70
N GLU A 155 11.73 -1.29 -10.94
CA GLU A 155 12.17 -0.08 -11.68
C GLU A 155 11.51 0.06 -13.06
N LYS A 156 11.33 -1.07 -13.76
CA LYS A 156 10.74 -1.06 -15.10
C LYS A 156 9.29 -0.58 -15.07
N GLU A 157 8.51 -1.04 -14.10
CA GLU A 157 7.10 -0.70 -13.92
C GLU A 157 6.96 0.70 -13.31
N ALA A 158 7.87 1.09 -12.42
CA ALA A 158 7.92 2.45 -11.87
C ALA A 158 8.12 3.51 -12.96
N ALA A 159 8.90 3.20 -14.00
CA ALA A 159 9.08 4.07 -15.15
C ALA A 159 7.81 4.26 -16.02
N GLN A 160 6.81 3.40 -15.84
CA GLN A 160 5.51 3.45 -16.54
C GLN A 160 4.38 3.94 -15.62
N THR A 161 4.70 4.31 -14.39
CA THR A 161 3.73 4.73 -13.37
C THR A 161 3.87 6.22 -13.10
N ASP A 162 2.78 6.96 -13.18
CA ASP A 162 2.75 8.40 -12.92
C ASP A 162 2.18 8.72 -11.52
N ILE A 163 2.51 9.90 -11.00
CA ILE A 163 1.86 10.43 -9.79
C ILE A 163 0.36 10.57 -10.08
N GLY A 164 -0.46 10.10 -9.14
CA GLY A 164 -1.91 10.03 -9.28
C GLY A 164 -2.43 8.68 -9.77
N THR A 165 -1.55 7.76 -10.17
CA THR A 165 -1.93 6.39 -10.53
C THR A 165 -2.66 5.71 -9.36
N VAL A 166 -3.77 5.06 -9.69
CA VAL A 166 -4.60 4.32 -8.72
C VAL A 166 -3.95 2.99 -8.36
N ALA A 167 -4.01 2.64 -7.10
CA ALA A 167 -3.64 1.31 -6.62
C ALA A 167 -4.69 0.79 -5.64
N TYR A 168 -4.95 -0.51 -5.72
CA TYR A 168 -5.75 -1.24 -4.74
C TYR A 168 -4.81 -1.89 -3.73
N ILE A 169 -4.93 -1.48 -2.48
CA ILE A 169 -4.05 -1.89 -1.39
C ILE A 169 -4.79 -2.89 -0.52
N HIS A 170 -4.26 -4.09 -0.43
CA HIS A 170 -4.74 -5.15 0.44
C HIS A 170 -3.82 -5.27 1.66
N ILE A 171 -4.41 -5.24 2.86
CA ILE A 171 -3.69 -5.39 4.12
C ILE A 171 -4.20 -6.68 4.78
N PRO A 172 -3.46 -7.79 4.69
CA PRO A 172 -3.93 -9.12 5.14
C PRO A 172 -4.38 -9.16 6.61
N ALA A 173 -3.81 -8.29 7.44
CA ALA A 173 -4.18 -8.18 8.86
C ALA A 173 -5.60 -7.61 9.09
N LEU A 174 -6.21 -6.96 8.09
CA LEU A 174 -7.54 -6.36 8.16
C LEU A 174 -8.62 -7.16 7.42
N GLY A 175 -8.27 -8.33 6.86
CA GLY A 175 -9.19 -9.16 6.06
C GLY A 175 -9.07 -8.87 4.57
N ASP A 176 -10.12 -9.20 3.81
CA ASP A 176 -10.10 -9.16 2.33
C ASP A 176 -10.46 -7.79 1.72
N GLU A 177 -10.69 -6.79 2.55
CA GLU A 177 -11.02 -5.44 2.10
C GLU A 177 -9.82 -4.82 1.37
N ARG A 178 -10.09 -4.17 0.22
CA ARG A 178 -9.10 -3.43 -0.56
C ARG A 178 -9.34 -1.95 -0.39
N ILE A 179 -8.29 -1.21 -0.12
CA ILE A 179 -8.31 0.24 0.02
C ILE A 179 -7.82 0.82 -1.30
N GLU A 180 -8.63 1.65 -1.94
CA GLU A 180 -8.21 2.42 -3.11
C GLU A 180 -7.41 3.63 -2.65
N ALA A 181 -6.24 3.82 -3.23
CA ALA A 181 -5.38 4.98 -2.98
C ALA A 181 -4.64 5.41 -4.25
N LYS A 182 -4.19 6.67 -4.26
CA LYS A 182 -3.43 7.22 -5.38
C LYS A 182 -1.96 7.39 -5.00
N LEU A 183 -1.09 7.12 -5.97
CA LEU A 183 0.34 7.37 -5.81
C LEU A 183 0.57 8.88 -5.62
N THR A 184 1.10 9.26 -4.45
CA THR A 184 1.35 10.66 -4.12
C THR A 184 2.75 11.11 -4.54
N ARG A 185 3.72 10.21 -4.44
CA ARG A 185 5.12 10.45 -4.83
C ARG A 185 5.93 9.16 -4.89
N PHE A 186 7.08 9.24 -5.51
CA PHE A 186 8.11 8.21 -5.43
C PHE A 186 9.14 8.54 -4.34
N GLY A 187 9.82 7.50 -3.84
CA GLY A 187 11.03 7.66 -3.05
C GLY A 187 12.14 8.35 -3.84
N VAL A 188 13.08 8.95 -3.11
CA VAL A 188 14.17 9.73 -3.72
C VAL A 188 15.23 8.84 -4.35
N GLU A 189 15.40 7.62 -3.83
CA GLU A 189 16.42 6.67 -4.25
C GLU A 189 15.79 5.31 -4.62
N ALA A 190 16.42 4.61 -5.56
CA ALA A 190 16.09 3.24 -5.88
C ALA A 190 16.88 2.28 -4.97
N ASP A 191 16.24 1.20 -4.53
CA ASP A 191 16.90 0.10 -3.84
C ASP A 191 17.67 -0.74 -4.88
N ARG A 192 18.98 -0.55 -4.94
CA ARG A 192 19.86 -1.22 -5.91
C ARG A 192 19.92 -2.73 -5.74
N GLN A 193 19.69 -3.24 -4.52
CA GLN A 193 19.72 -4.69 -4.25
C GLN A 193 18.43 -5.36 -4.71
N ALA A 194 17.31 -4.70 -4.47
CA ALA A 194 16.00 -5.20 -4.85
C ALA A 194 15.59 -4.80 -6.28
N GLY A 195 16.24 -3.80 -6.90
CA GLY A 195 15.83 -3.24 -8.20
C GLY A 195 14.45 -2.62 -8.14
N THR A 196 14.14 -1.91 -7.06
CA THR A 196 12.82 -1.34 -6.82
C THR A 196 12.90 0.13 -6.47
N VAL A 197 11.83 0.86 -6.77
CA VAL A 197 11.60 2.25 -6.35
C VAL A 197 10.42 2.27 -5.39
N GLU A 198 10.51 3.05 -4.33
CA GLU A 198 9.39 3.19 -3.40
C GLU A 198 8.29 4.07 -4.00
N GLY A 199 7.08 3.53 -4.05
CA GLY A 199 5.86 4.28 -4.35
C GLY A 199 5.10 4.55 -3.06
N ILE A 200 4.78 5.83 -2.79
CA ILE A 200 4.17 6.26 -1.53
C ILE A 200 2.72 6.65 -1.77
N PHE A 201 1.83 5.98 -1.04
CA PHE A 201 0.39 6.19 -1.03
C PHE A 201 -0.02 6.68 0.35
N GLU A 202 -0.83 7.72 0.43
CA GLU A 202 -1.37 8.21 1.72
C GLU A 202 -2.69 7.51 2.03
N LEU A 203 -2.82 6.99 3.25
CA LEU A 203 -4.02 6.31 3.74
C LEU A 203 -4.59 7.03 4.96
N ASP A 204 -5.90 7.21 4.98
CA ASP A 204 -6.61 7.68 6.17
C ASP A 204 -6.72 6.56 7.20
N ASN A 205 -6.44 6.87 8.46
CA ASN A 205 -6.49 5.94 9.58
C ASN A 205 -7.32 6.48 10.77
N ALA A 206 -8.40 7.19 10.47
CA ALA A 206 -9.27 7.75 11.51
C ALA A 206 -9.80 6.68 12.50
N ALA A 207 -9.99 5.45 12.04
CA ALA A 207 -10.43 4.33 12.88
C ALA A 207 -9.29 3.70 13.71
N GLY A 208 -8.03 4.10 13.54
CA GLY A 208 -6.87 3.60 14.27
C GLY A 208 -6.53 2.12 14.01
N LYS A 209 -7.07 1.51 12.94
CA LYS A 209 -6.87 0.09 12.61
C LYS A 209 -5.50 -0.18 11.99
N LEU A 210 -4.97 0.77 11.24
CA LEU A 210 -3.66 0.67 10.61
C LEU A 210 -2.56 0.94 11.64
N ARG A 211 -1.50 0.13 11.56
CA ARG A 211 -0.31 0.31 12.41
C ARG A 211 0.95 0.28 11.54
N PRO A 212 1.91 1.15 11.79
CA PRO A 212 3.22 1.08 11.16
C PRO A 212 3.84 -0.31 11.30
N GLY A 213 4.46 -0.79 10.22
CA GLY A 213 5.03 -2.13 10.12
C GLY A 213 4.09 -3.20 9.57
N MET A 214 2.78 -2.94 9.44
CA MET A 214 1.86 -3.88 8.79
C MET A 214 2.26 -4.10 7.33
N ARG A 215 2.21 -5.36 6.89
CA ARG A 215 2.41 -5.73 5.48
C ARG A 215 1.24 -5.24 4.64
N ALA A 216 1.56 -4.74 3.47
CA ALA A 216 0.59 -4.33 2.46
C ALA A 216 0.96 -4.93 1.10
N GLU A 217 -0.06 -5.29 0.33
CA GLU A 217 0.02 -5.83 -1.03
C GLU A 217 -0.69 -4.85 -1.96
N PHE A 218 -0.04 -4.51 -3.07
CA PHE A 218 -0.49 -3.46 -3.97
C PHE A 218 -0.78 -4.05 -5.34
N SER A 219 -1.93 -3.69 -5.90
CA SER A 219 -2.26 -3.86 -7.31
C SER A 219 -2.32 -2.46 -7.93
N ILE A 220 -1.23 -2.05 -8.57
CA ILE A 220 -1.07 -0.70 -9.14
C ILE A 220 -1.55 -0.74 -10.60
N VAL A 221 -2.49 0.12 -10.96
CA VAL A 221 -3.09 0.17 -12.31
C VAL A 221 -2.13 0.87 -13.26
N LEU A 222 -1.61 0.14 -14.26
CA LEU A 222 -0.74 0.72 -15.30
C LEU A 222 -1.55 1.25 -16.47
N GLU A 223 -2.57 0.51 -16.91
CA GLU A 223 -3.37 0.83 -18.07
C GLU A 223 -4.78 0.25 -17.90
N THR A 224 -5.78 1.01 -18.32
CA THR A 224 -7.17 0.55 -18.45
C THR A 224 -7.52 0.44 -19.92
N LYS A 225 -7.91 -0.75 -20.37
CA LYS A 225 -8.36 -1.03 -21.74
C LYS A 225 -9.83 -1.36 -21.73
N PRO A 226 -10.60 -0.81 -22.68
CA PRO A 226 -12.00 -1.19 -22.89
C PRO A 226 -12.14 -2.61 -23.43
#